data_17cc1400e7dfefdff6425a06d53e918e
#
_entry.id   17cc1400e7dfefdff6425a06d53e918e
#
_cell.length_a   1.000
_cell.length_b   1.000
_cell.length_c   1.000
_cell.angle_alpha   90.00
_cell.angle_beta   90.00
_cell.angle_gamma   90.00
#
_symmetry.space_group_name_H-M   'P 1'
#
loop_
_entity.id
_entity.type
_entity.pdbx_description
1 polymer ?
#
loop_
_entity_poly.entity_id
_entity_poly.type
_entity_poly.pdbx_seq_one_letter_code
_entity_poly.pdbx_strand_id
1 'polypeptide(L)'
;MADLAELVVPLEGVNFLLNAIGFNQAVQRELIMAAGLANYEDFRYLVDKDIRDMAEEFGKRTQPNGRIIFGLGRIKKLTGVMHWIQDCHRTNDVPDHNNFDEEALAEAQSRALVRKSDIDLVDTNTKAADPGKFKDERKWPEWEKAFTNYLSVIPGVNGVPLSYIVRDAAEPEDGAEYETFNEKMIARAPHTGQYFLADSRRVHNLITGFLQGEQSESWIRNIARYQDGRRDIIALHHHYAGEGNSTRRISDAKRIQSTLHYKSERALPFNKFLDSLQRMFTIFEEENEPLSERAKVDELLTKVQHTALAAAVAQLRFQLNTEGVTFTVAANHLNSAVSQTQDYQVARKIASTNMNERQGAHG
;
A
#
# COMPACT_ATOMS: atom_id res chain seq x y z
N MET A 1 21.65 -43.68 -28.65
CA MET A 1 21.93 -42.49 -27.81
C MET A 1 21.28 -41.32 -28.54
N ALA A 2 20.06 -40.97 -28.13
CA ALA A 2 19.39 -39.80 -28.67
C ALA A 2 20.19 -38.56 -28.30
N ASP A 3 20.44 -37.74 -29.29
CA ASP A 3 21.25 -36.53 -29.20
C ASP A 3 20.53 -35.53 -28.24
N LEU A 4 21.08 -35.35 -27.04
CA LEU A 4 20.59 -34.39 -26.06
C LEU A 4 20.66 -32.92 -26.55
N ALA A 5 21.19 -32.71 -27.77
CA ALA A 5 21.29 -31.40 -28.40
C ALA A 5 19.94 -30.88 -28.96
N GLU A 6 18.92 -31.73 -29.07
CA GLU A 6 17.60 -31.33 -29.60
C GLU A 6 16.64 -30.73 -28.58
N LEU A 7 17.00 -30.69 -27.28
CA LEU A 7 16.05 -30.43 -26.22
C LEU A 7 16.03 -29.00 -25.64
N VAL A 8 16.94 -28.12 -26.08
CA VAL A 8 16.95 -26.73 -25.58
C VAL A 8 17.07 -25.78 -26.77
N VAL A 9 15.94 -25.46 -27.39
CA VAL A 9 15.85 -24.29 -28.26
C VAL A 9 15.74 -23.05 -27.34
N PRO A 10 16.81 -22.24 -27.24
CA PRO A 10 16.74 -21.03 -26.43
C PRO A 10 15.69 -20.11 -27.04
N LEU A 11 14.87 -19.49 -26.18
CA LEU A 11 14.00 -18.41 -26.62
C LEU A 11 14.86 -17.34 -27.33
N GLU A 12 14.43 -16.91 -28.49
CA GLU A 12 15.11 -15.88 -29.27
C GLU A 12 15.44 -14.65 -28.42
N GLY A 13 14.51 -14.29 -27.52
CA GLY A 13 14.67 -13.19 -26.58
C GLY A 13 15.84 -13.36 -25.61
N VAL A 14 16.10 -14.54 -25.07
CA VAL A 14 17.26 -14.75 -24.17
C VAL A 14 18.57 -14.57 -24.92
N ASN A 15 18.68 -15.10 -26.12
CA ASN A 15 19.85 -14.87 -26.96
C ASN A 15 20.05 -13.41 -27.30
N PHE A 16 18.97 -12.68 -27.59
CA PHE A 16 19.00 -11.23 -27.81
C PHE A 16 19.55 -10.49 -26.58
N LEU A 17 19.01 -10.76 -25.38
CA LEU A 17 19.46 -10.13 -24.14
C LEU A 17 20.94 -10.40 -23.84
N LEU A 18 21.39 -11.65 -23.98
CA LEU A 18 22.79 -12.03 -23.77
C LEU A 18 23.74 -11.37 -24.79
N ASN A 19 23.29 -11.22 -26.03
CA ASN A 19 24.03 -10.50 -27.06
C ASN A 19 24.10 -8.99 -26.77
N ALA A 20 22.99 -8.37 -26.37
CA ALA A 20 22.90 -6.95 -26.04
C ALA A 20 23.86 -6.55 -24.88
N ILE A 21 24.08 -7.44 -23.93
CA ILE A 21 25.04 -7.22 -22.83
C ILE A 21 26.48 -7.62 -23.17
N GLY A 22 26.75 -8.03 -24.44
CA GLY A 22 28.08 -8.27 -24.97
C GLY A 22 28.65 -9.66 -24.76
N PHE A 23 27.81 -10.69 -24.57
CA PHE A 23 28.25 -12.08 -24.58
C PHE A 23 28.34 -12.59 -26.02
N ASN A 24 29.48 -13.21 -26.37
CA ASN A 24 29.62 -13.87 -27.64
C ASN A 24 28.88 -15.22 -27.69
N GLN A 25 28.66 -15.77 -28.87
CA GLN A 25 27.90 -17.00 -29.06
C GLN A 25 28.43 -18.21 -28.26
N ALA A 26 29.75 -18.30 -28.07
CA ALA A 26 30.34 -19.41 -27.31
C ALA A 26 29.92 -19.33 -25.82
N VAL A 27 29.96 -18.12 -25.23
CA VAL A 27 29.51 -17.87 -23.84
C VAL A 27 28.01 -18.04 -23.71
N GLN A 28 27.22 -17.54 -24.65
CA GLN A 28 25.77 -17.73 -24.68
C GLN A 28 25.41 -19.22 -24.66
N ARG A 29 26.05 -20.01 -25.54
CA ARG A 29 25.83 -21.46 -25.58
C ARG A 29 26.17 -22.15 -24.25
N GLU A 30 27.24 -21.76 -23.57
CA GLU A 30 27.61 -22.32 -22.29
C GLU A 30 26.60 -21.92 -21.18
N LEU A 31 26.13 -20.66 -21.17
CA LEU A 31 25.11 -20.22 -20.22
C LEU A 31 23.80 -21.00 -20.42
N ILE A 32 23.40 -21.23 -21.66
CA ILE A 32 22.18 -21.96 -21.97
C ILE A 32 22.34 -23.45 -21.64
N MET A 33 23.41 -24.09 -22.11
CA MET A 33 23.56 -25.54 -22.00
C MET A 33 24.04 -25.99 -20.62
N ALA A 34 24.96 -25.27 -19.99
CA ALA A 34 25.61 -25.70 -18.77
C ALA A 34 25.00 -25.06 -17.50
N ALA A 35 24.43 -23.87 -17.60
CA ALA A 35 23.72 -23.20 -16.50
C ALA A 35 22.18 -23.29 -16.63
N GLY A 36 21.67 -23.78 -17.79
CA GLY A 36 20.24 -23.96 -18.01
C GLY A 36 19.45 -22.65 -18.20
N LEU A 37 20.12 -21.55 -18.60
CA LEU A 37 19.47 -20.25 -18.79
C LEU A 37 18.91 -20.13 -20.23
N ALA A 38 17.89 -20.93 -20.55
CA ALA A 38 17.35 -21.04 -21.91
C ALA A 38 16.11 -20.15 -22.13
N ASN A 39 15.40 -19.81 -21.06
CA ASN A 39 14.18 -19.02 -21.14
C ASN A 39 14.07 -18.02 -19.97
N TYR A 40 13.09 -17.11 -20.02
CA TYR A 40 12.94 -16.07 -18.99
C TYR A 40 12.60 -16.65 -17.61
N GLU A 41 11.89 -17.78 -17.56
CA GLU A 41 11.54 -18.44 -16.28
C GLU A 41 12.77 -18.93 -15.52
N ASP A 42 13.86 -19.27 -16.22
CA ASP A 42 15.10 -19.72 -15.61
C ASP A 42 15.77 -18.61 -14.77
N PHE A 43 15.51 -17.34 -15.09
CA PHE A 43 16.01 -16.18 -14.34
C PHE A 43 15.13 -15.80 -13.14
N ARG A 44 13.91 -16.32 -13.07
CA ARG A 44 12.88 -15.88 -12.11
C ARG A 44 13.30 -16.03 -10.66
N TYR A 45 13.99 -17.12 -10.36
CA TYR A 45 14.33 -17.50 -8.98
C TYR A 45 15.82 -17.37 -8.66
N LEU A 46 16.62 -16.87 -9.58
CA LEU A 46 18.04 -16.62 -9.35
C LEU A 46 18.24 -15.45 -8.39
N VAL A 47 19.34 -15.50 -7.65
CA VAL A 47 19.81 -14.39 -6.82
C VAL A 47 21.20 -13.93 -7.27
N ASP A 48 21.63 -12.74 -6.86
CA ASP A 48 22.94 -12.17 -7.19
C ASP A 48 24.11 -13.12 -6.91
N LYS A 49 23.94 -13.97 -5.90
CA LYS A 49 24.96 -14.98 -5.54
C LYS A 49 25.07 -16.05 -6.60
N ASP A 50 23.94 -16.54 -7.14
CA ASP A 50 23.94 -17.60 -8.15
C ASP A 50 24.68 -17.16 -9.42
N ILE A 51 24.50 -15.91 -9.84
CA ILE A 51 25.23 -15.32 -10.98
C ILE A 51 26.74 -15.29 -10.70
N ARG A 52 27.14 -14.94 -9.47
CA ARG A 52 28.56 -14.92 -9.08
C ARG A 52 29.17 -16.32 -8.99
N ASP A 53 28.47 -17.22 -8.35
CA ASP A 53 28.91 -18.62 -8.20
C ASP A 53 29.04 -19.29 -9.58
N MET A 54 28.08 -19.06 -10.49
CA MET A 54 28.13 -19.52 -11.87
C MET A 54 29.36 -18.93 -12.59
N ALA A 55 29.61 -17.63 -12.49
CA ALA A 55 30.75 -16.99 -13.12
C ALA A 55 32.09 -17.55 -12.60
N GLU A 56 32.19 -17.85 -11.29
CA GLU A 56 33.35 -18.48 -10.67
C GLU A 56 33.54 -19.92 -11.16
N GLU A 57 32.46 -20.69 -11.27
CA GLU A 57 32.50 -22.08 -11.76
C GLU A 57 32.98 -22.15 -13.21
N PHE A 58 32.46 -21.28 -14.09
CA PHE A 58 32.94 -21.19 -15.47
C PHE A 58 34.40 -20.76 -15.57
N GLY A 59 34.88 -19.90 -14.67
CA GLY A 59 36.28 -19.51 -14.59
C GLY A 59 37.21 -20.65 -14.19
N LYS A 60 36.70 -21.68 -13.48
CA LYS A 60 37.46 -22.88 -13.05
C LYS A 60 37.45 -23.99 -14.12
N ARG A 61 36.47 -24.00 -15.03
CA ARG A 61 36.39 -25.04 -16.09
C ARG A 61 37.54 -24.91 -17.09
N THR A 62 38.22 -25.99 -17.35
CA THR A 62 39.21 -26.05 -18.42
C THR A 62 38.52 -26.49 -19.68
N GLN A 63 38.14 -25.54 -20.52
CA GLN A 63 37.51 -25.79 -21.82
C GLN A 63 38.56 -26.08 -22.89
N PRO A 64 38.24 -26.88 -23.92
CA PRO A 64 39.12 -27.10 -25.08
C PRO A 64 39.59 -25.83 -25.77
N ASN A 65 38.75 -24.78 -25.70
CA ASN A 65 38.97 -23.47 -26.35
C ASN A 65 39.42 -22.36 -25.35
N GLY A 66 39.87 -22.71 -24.15
CA GLY A 66 40.30 -21.75 -23.14
C GLY A 66 39.27 -21.50 -22.01
N ARG A 67 39.70 -20.77 -20.97
CA ARG A 67 38.83 -20.40 -19.85
C ARG A 67 37.83 -19.33 -20.26
N ILE A 68 36.58 -19.52 -19.89
CA ILE A 68 35.58 -18.47 -19.99
C ILE A 68 35.66 -17.59 -18.75
N ILE A 69 36.19 -16.38 -18.89
CA ILE A 69 36.31 -15.44 -17.78
C ILE A 69 35.18 -14.41 -17.90
N PHE A 70 34.33 -14.38 -16.90
CA PHE A 70 33.36 -13.30 -16.71
C PHE A 70 34.04 -12.15 -16.00
N GLY A 71 34.37 -11.08 -16.71
CA GLY A 71 34.80 -9.83 -16.09
C GLY A 71 33.67 -9.25 -15.23
N LEU A 72 34.03 -8.53 -14.16
CA LEU A 72 33.07 -7.93 -13.22
C LEU A 72 31.95 -7.12 -13.90
N GLY A 73 32.28 -6.42 -14.99
CA GLY A 73 31.28 -5.69 -15.77
C GLY A 73 30.22 -6.57 -16.42
N ARG A 74 30.62 -7.75 -16.91
CA ARG A 74 29.68 -8.73 -17.48
C ARG A 74 28.81 -9.38 -16.43
N ILE A 75 29.37 -9.67 -15.24
CA ILE A 75 28.59 -10.17 -14.09
C ILE A 75 27.51 -9.15 -13.72
N LYS A 76 27.88 -7.87 -13.58
CA LYS A 76 26.92 -6.80 -13.28
C LYS A 76 25.82 -6.66 -14.33
N LYS A 77 26.17 -6.76 -15.62
CA LYS A 77 25.19 -6.69 -16.71
C LYS A 77 24.25 -7.89 -16.68
N LEU A 78 24.75 -9.12 -16.50
CA LEU A 78 23.94 -10.33 -16.39
C LEU A 78 23.00 -10.27 -15.16
N THR A 79 23.51 -9.80 -14.02
CA THR A 79 22.68 -9.52 -12.84
C THR A 79 21.59 -8.49 -13.15
N GLY A 80 21.90 -7.46 -13.92
CA GLY A 80 20.91 -6.47 -14.37
C GLY A 80 19.82 -7.07 -15.25
N VAL A 81 20.16 -7.94 -16.19
CA VAL A 81 19.19 -8.69 -17.01
C VAL A 81 18.27 -9.54 -16.11
N MET A 82 18.86 -10.27 -15.16
CA MET A 82 18.10 -11.05 -14.19
C MET A 82 17.09 -10.16 -13.44
N HIS A 83 17.52 -9.02 -12.91
CA HIS A 83 16.62 -8.09 -12.21
C HIS A 83 15.55 -7.51 -13.12
N TRP A 84 15.86 -7.20 -14.37
CA TRP A 84 14.88 -6.71 -15.33
C TRP A 84 13.78 -7.76 -15.60
N ILE A 85 14.15 -9.02 -15.84
CA ILE A 85 13.20 -10.13 -16.01
C ILE A 85 12.35 -10.29 -14.74
N GLN A 86 12.97 -10.26 -13.56
CA GLN A 86 12.26 -10.36 -12.28
C GLN A 86 11.32 -9.20 -12.05
N ASP A 87 11.67 -7.98 -12.50
CA ASP A 87 10.78 -6.81 -12.42
C ASP A 87 9.53 -7.00 -13.28
N CYS A 88 9.67 -7.56 -14.49
CA CYS A 88 8.51 -7.95 -15.30
C CYS A 88 7.61 -8.95 -14.55
N HIS A 89 8.18 -9.97 -13.92
CA HIS A 89 7.39 -10.92 -13.13
C HIS A 89 6.72 -10.28 -11.90
N ARG A 90 7.38 -9.30 -11.24
CA ARG A 90 6.78 -8.56 -10.11
C ARG A 90 5.57 -7.74 -10.52
N THR A 91 5.57 -7.25 -11.75
CA THR A 91 4.47 -6.45 -12.31
C THR A 91 3.51 -7.27 -13.16
N ASN A 92 3.63 -8.61 -13.15
CA ASN A 92 2.85 -9.53 -13.99
C ASN A 92 2.89 -9.18 -15.49
N ASP A 93 4.00 -8.56 -15.93
CA ASP A 93 4.26 -8.30 -17.34
C ASP A 93 5.02 -9.49 -17.96
N VAL A 94 4.79 -9.73 -19.22
CA VAL A 94 5.57 -10.71 -19.99
C VAL A 94 6.88 -10.04 -20.42
N PRO A 95 8.07 -10.61 -20.08
CA PRO A 95 9.32 -10.06 -20.55
C PRO A 95 9.37 -10.05 -22.10
N ASP A 96 9.53 -8.88 -22.68
CA ASP A 96 9.70 -8.68 -24.12
C ASP A 96 11.06 -8.05 -24.39
N HIS A 97 11.94 -8.80 -25.06
CA HIS A 97 13.30 -8.35 -25.38
C HIS A 97 13.35 -7.08 -26.25
N ASN A 98 12.27 -6.76 -26.98
CA ASN A 98 12.19 -5.52 -27.75
C ASN A 98 12.12 -4.27 -26.86
N ASN A 99 11.70 -4.43 -25.61
CA ASN A 99 11.65 -3.37 -24.61
C ASN A 99 12.90 -3.32 -23.73
N PHE A 100 13.94 -4.08 -24.06
CA PHE A 100 15.19 -4.13 -23.31
C PHE A 100 16.27 -3.30 -24.02
N ASP A 101 16.71 -2.23 -23.36
CA ASP A 101 17.80 -1.36 -23.79
C ASP A 101 18.75 -1.03 -22.63
N GLU A 102 19.69 -0.13 -22.84
CA GLU A 102 20.64 0.30 -21.80
C GLU A 102 19.92 1.05 -20.65
N GLU A 103 18.85 1.78 -20.94
CA GLU A 103 18.08 2.51 -19.95
C GLU A 103 17.29 1.54 -19.05
N ALA A 104 16.59 0.58 -19.63
CA ALA A 104 15.89 -0.49 -18.91
C ALA A 104 16.85 -1.29 -18.02
N LEU A 105 18.07 -1.58 -18.51
CA LEU A 105 19.10 -2.25 -17.73
C LEU A 105 19.55 -1.39 -16.52
N ALA A 106 19.83 -0.10 -16.73
CA ALA A 106 20.27 0.82 -15.69
C ALA A 106 19.17 1.01 -14.63
N GLU A 107 17.93 1.16 -15.05
CA GLU A 107 16.78 1.24 -14.14
C GLU A 107 16.60 -0.01 -13.30
N ALA A 108 16.66 -1.21 -13.91
CA ALA A 108 16.53 -2.46 -13.18
C ALA A 108 17.64 -2.63 -12.12
N GLN A 109 18.87 -2.24 -12.45
CA GLN A 109 19.98 -2.22 -11.51
C GLN A 109 19.77 -1.22 -10.37
N SER A 110 19.28 -0.02 -10.67
CA SER A 110 18.96 1.00 -9.67
C SER A 110 17.86 0.53 -8.72
N ARG A 111 16.76 -0.01 -9.25
CA ARG A 111 15.66 -0.58 -8.44
C ARG A 111 16.14 -1.74 -7.56
N ALA A 112 17.04 -2.59 -8.06
CA ALA A 112 17.61 -3.68 -7.27
C ALA A 112 18.44 -3.18 -6.08
N LEU A 113 19.20 -2.08 -6.24
CA LEU A 113 19.95 -1.46 -5.15
C LEU A 113 19.02 -0.86 -4.09
N VAL A 114 17.95 -0.17 -4.51
CA VAL A 114 16.96 0.40 -3.58
C VAL A 114 16.30 -0.72 -2.77
N ARG A 115 15.80 -1.77 -3.43
CA ARG A 115 15.18 -2.92 -2.74
C ARG A 115 16.12 -3.57 -1.72
N LYS A 116 17.39 -3.70 -2.05
CA LYS A 116 18.36 -4.27 -1.14
C LYS A 116 18.57 -3.37 0.08
N SER A 117 18.67 -2.05 -0.12
CA SER A 117 18.79 -1.10 0.98
C SER A 117 17.53 -1.09 1.86
N ASP A 118 16.34 -1.21 1.28
CA ASP A 118 15.08 -1.27 2.03
C ASP A 118 14.97 -2.54 2.87
N ILE A 119 15.40 -3.69 2.35
CA ILE A 119 15.45 -4.94 3.11
C ILE A 119 16.44 -4.81 4.28
N ASP A 120 17.63 -4.26 4.04
CA ASP A 120 18.65 -4.06 5.07
C ASP A 120 18.20 -3.03 6.13
N LEU A 121 17.40 -2.01 5.76
CA LEU A 121 16.86 -1.00 6.66
C LEU A 121 15.69 -1.52 7.51
N VAL A 122 14.84 -2.42 6.98
CA VAL A 122 13.72 -3.01 7.75
C VAL A 122 14.24 -3.85 8.92
N ASP A 123 15.38 -4.50 8.77
CA ASP A 123 16.02 -5.23 9.88
C ASP A 123 16.55 -4.29 10.99
N THR A 124 16.71 -2.98 10.68
CA THR A 124 17.40 -2.08 11.61
C THR A 124 16.57 -0.97 12.22
N ASN A 125 15.54 -0.37 11.58
CA ASN A 125 14.88 0.81 12.17
C ASN A 125 13.52 1.26 11.59
N THR A 126 12.98 0.69 10.55
CA THR A 126 11.70 1.17 10.01
C THR A 126 10.55 0.61 10.85
N LYS A 127 10.24 1.31 11.97
CA LYS A 127 8.98 1.07 12.69
C LYS A 127 7.86 1.64 11.79
N ALA A 128 7.33 0.80 10.91
CA ALA A 128 6.01 1.03 10.37
C ALA A 128 5.06 1.32 11.53
N ALA A 129 4.21 2.32 11.40
CA ALA A 129 3.23 2.62 12.43
C ALA A 129 2.35 1.38 12.63
N ASP A 130 2.48 0.75 13.80
CA ASP A 130 1.72 -0.43 14.19
C ASP A 130 0.22 -0.09 14.17
N PRO A 131 -0.63 -0.80 13.42
CA PRO A 131 -2.07 -0.55 13.38
C PRO A 131 -2.74 -0.80 14.73
N GLY A 132 -2.07 -1.47 15.66
CA GLY A 132 -2.62 -1.88 16.95
C GLY A 132 -3.61 -3.03 16.83
N LYS A 133 -4.03 -3.57 17.98
CA LYS A 133 -5.05 -4.62 18.03
C LYS A 133 -6.40 -4.09 17.54
N PHE A 134 -7.09 -4.87 16.74
CA PHE A 134 -8.43 -4.55 16.27
C PHE A 134 -9.48 -4.92 17.32
N LYS A 135 -9.96 -3.92 18.08
CA LYS A 135 -10.87 -4.09 19.24
C LYS A 135 -12.29 -3.61 19.00
N ASP A 136 -12.50 -2.70 18.06
CA ASP A 136 -13.78 -2.05 17.82
C ASP A 136 -14.20 -2.21 16.36
N GLU A 137 -15.27 -2.95 16.15
CA GLU A 137 -15.84 -3.23 14.83
C GLU A 137 -16.17 -1.96 14.03
N ARG A 138 -16.53 -0.87 14.74
CA ARG A 138 -16.86 0.42 14.12
C ARG A 138 -15.65 1.12 13.52
N LYS A 139 -14.45 0.68 13.89
CA LYS A 139 -13.18 1.23 13.42
C LYS A 139 -12.54 0.36 12.36
N TRP A 140 -13.29 -0.51 11.73
CA TRP A 140 -12.76 -1.37 10.68
C TRP A 140 -12.08 -0.58 9.56
N PRO A 141 -12.70 0.46 8.96
CA PRO A 141 -12.06 1.16 7.84
C PRO A 141 -10.76 1.84 8.24
N GLU A 142 -10.72 2.44 9.44
CA GLU A 142 -9.50 3.09 9.94
C GLU A 142 -8.41 2.04 10.22
N TRP A 143 -8.78 0.90 10.79
CA TRP A 143 -7.84 -0.17 11.09
C TRP A 143 -7.35 -0.86 9.80
N GLU A 144 -8.22 -1.16 8.86
CA GLU A 144 -7.87 -1.75 7.56
C GLU A 144 -6.91 -0.86 6.78
N LYS A 145 -7.17 0.45 6.73
CA LYS A 145 -6.27 1.43 6.13
C LYS A 145 -4.92 1.49 6.84
N ALA A 146 -4.91 1.51 8.17
CA ALA A 146 -3.67 1.51 8.95
C ALA A 146 -2.88 0.21 8.74
N PHE A 147 -3.57 -0.94 8.67
CA PHE A 147 -2.95 -2.23 8.39
C PHE A 147 -2.37 -2.30 6.97
N THR A 148 -3.09 -1.82 5.96
CA THR A 148 -2.59 -1.73 4.57
C THR A 148 -1.35 -0.83 4.49
N ASN A 149 -1.36 0.32 5.15
CA ASN A 149 -0.20 1.22 5.24
C ASN A 149 0.98 0.54 5.96
N TYR A 150 0.71 -0.21 7.02
CA TYR A 150 1.73 -1.00 7.71
C TYR A 150 2.37 -2.04 6.78
N LEU A 151 1.56 -2.76 5.99
CA LEU A 151 2.05 -3.74 5.03
C LEU A 151 2.81 -3.11 3.86
N SER A 152 2.50 -1.85 3.49
CA SER A 152 3.13 -1.17 2.35
C SER A 152 4.61 -0.85 2.56
N VAL A 153 5.07 -0.83 3.81
CA VAL A 153 6.50 -0.60 4.15
C VAL A 153 7.25 -1.88 4.47
N ILE A 154 6.58 -3.03 4.48
CA ILE A 154 7.21 -4.33 4.74
C ILE A 154 7.47 -5.04 3.42
N PRO A 155 8.72 -5.26 3.02
CA PRO A 155 9.02 -6.00 1.80
C PRO A 155 8.65 -7.48 1.94
N GLY A 156 8.00 -8.01 0.93
CA GLY A 156 7.81 -9.44 0.75
C GLY A 156 9.08 -10.14 0.28
N VAL A 157 9.01 -11.47 0.13
CA VAL A 157 10.15 -12.32 -0.25
C VAL A 157 10.77 -11.89 -1.59
N ASN A 158 9.95 -11.46 -2.54
CA ASN A 158 10.40 -10.97 -3.85
C ASN A 158 10.58 -9.45 -3.92
N GLY A 159 10.63 -8.76 -2.75
CA GLY A 159 10.77 -7.31 -2.67
C GLY A 159 9.53 -6.51 -3.06
N VAL A 160 8.39 -7.16 -3.30
CA VAL A 160 7.10 -6.49 -3.46
C VAL A 160 6.55 -6.20 -2.07
N PRO A 161 6.08 -4.98 -1.75
CA PRO A 161 5.49 -4.68 -0.45
C PRO A 161 4.30 -5.60 -0.13
N LEU A 162 4.22 -6.08 1.12
CA LEU A 162 3.18 -7.06 1.53
C LEU A 162 1.74 -6.57 1.33
N SER A 163 1.52 -5.27 1.14
CA SER A 163 0.21 -4.70 0.84
C SER A 163 -0.42 -5.27 -0.45
N TYR A 164 0.37 -5.82 -1.37
CA TYR A 164 -0.19 -6.49 -2.55
C TYR A 164 -1.06 -7.69 -2.19
N ILE A 165 -0.83 -8.35 -1.05
CA ILE A 165 -1.65 -9.48 -0.57
C ILE A 165 -3.08 -9.04 -0.25
N VAL A 166 -3.24 -7.84 0.29
CA VAL A 166 -4.53 -7.33 0.79
C VAL A 166 -5.24 -6.39 -0.17
N ARG A 167 -4.65 -6.12 -1.34
CA ARG A 167 -5.30 -5.27 -2.35
C ARG A 167 -6.63 -5.85 -2.81
N ASP A 168 -7.53 -5.01 -3.28
CA ASP A 168 -8.77 -5.45 -3.89
C ASP A 168 -8.53 -6.42 -5.06
N ALA A 169 -9.49 -7.32 -5.27
CA ALA A 169 -9.30 -8.48 -6.13
C ALA A 169 -9.23 -8.14 -7.63
N ALA A 170 -9.72 -7.00 -8.04
CA ALA A 170 -9.75 -6.62 -9.44
C ALA A 170 -8.32 -6.49 -9.99
N GLU A 171 -8.03 -7.20 -11.06
CA GLU A 171 -6.87 -6.87 -11.85
C GLU A 171 -7.02 -5.43 -12.36
N PRO A 172 -5.93 -4.63 -12.35
CA PRO A 172 -5.99 -3.28 -12.89
C PRO A 172 -6.44 -3.32 -14.35
N GLU A 173 -7.20 -2.31 -14.76
CA GLU A 173 -7.62 -2.16 -16.14
C GLU A 173 -6.40 -2.10 -17.08
N ASP A 174 -6.54 -2.65 -18.28
CA ASP A 174 -5.51 -2.55 -19.29
C ASP A 174 -5.23 -1.07 -19.61
N GLY A 175 -3.95 -0.67 -19.50
CA GLY A 175 -3.54 0.71 -19.72
C GLY A 175 -3.58 1.62 -18.46
N ALA A 176 -3.80 1.08 -17.27
CA ALA A 176 -3.69 1.84 -16.04
C ALA A 176 -2.29 2.48 -15.90
N GLU A 177 -2.26 3.78 -15.64
CA GLU A 177 -1.05 4.54 -15.38
C GLU A 177 -0.69 4.48 -13.89
N TYR A 178 0.58 4.40 -13.59
CA TYR A 178 1.11 4.35 -12.21
C TYR A 178 2.15 5.45 -12.04
N GLU A 179 2.09 6.19 -10.94
CA GLU A 179 3.07 7.25 -10.65
C GLU A 179 4.46 6.67 -10.33
N THR A 180 4.50 5.49 -9.73
CA THR A 180 5.73 4.84 -9.32
C THR A 180 5.77 3.35 -9.69
N PHE A 181 6.98 2.82 -9.86
CA PHE A 181 7.16 1.39 -10.08
C PHE A 181 6.68 0.55 -8.87
N ASN A 182 6.81 1.10 -7.66
CA ASN A 182 6.34 0.44 -6.44
C ASN A 182 4.82 0.28 -6.43
N GLU A 183 4.10 1.32 -6.83
CA GLU A 183 2.64 1.28 -7.01
C GLU A 183 2.24 0.26 -8.07
N LYS A 184 2.93 0.24 -9.22
CA LYS A 184 2.73 -0.77 -10.26
C LYS A 184 2.93 -2.19 -9.71
N MET A 185 3.99 -2.45 -8.93
CA MET A 185 4.22 -3.75 -8.30
C MET A 185 3.07 -4.15 -7.36
N ILE A 186 2.65 -3.25 -6.47
CA ILE A 186 1.55 -3.52 -5.53
C ILE A 186 0.26 -3.83 -6.30
N ALA A 187 -0.05 -3.05 -7.33
CA ALA A 187 -1.28 -3.20 -8.11
C ALA A 187 -1.29 -4.48 -8.96
N ARG A 188 -0.15 -4.92 -9.49
CA ARG A 188 -0.09 -5.97 -10.52
C ARG A 188 0.59 -7.27 -10.07
N ALA A 189 1.29 -7.31 -8.92
CA ALA A 189 1.97 -8.52 -8.48
C ALA A 189 1.03 -9.74 -8.46
N PRO A 190 1.44 -10.90 -8.98
CA PRO A 190 0.57 -12.05 -9.10
C PRO A 190 0.20 -12.63 -7.74
N HIS A 191 -1.08 -13.01 -7.58
CA HIS A 191 -1.60 -13.73 -6.41
C HIS A 191 -1.42 -15.25 -6.55
N THR A 192 -0.33 -15.68 -7.16
CA THR A 192 0.02 -17.08 -7.40
C THR A 192 1.53 -17.30 -7.27
N GLY A 193 1.93 -18.55 -7.17
CA GLY A 193 3.34 -18.94 -7.11
C GLY A 193 3.94 -18.92 -5.69
N GLN A 194 5.20 -19.35 -5.59
CA GLN A 194 5.85 -19.57 -4.29
C GLN A 194 6.05 -18.30 -3.46
N TYR A 195 6.33 -17.17 -4.11
CA TYR A 195 6.50 -15.89 -3.41
C TYR A 195 5.19 -15.42 -2.78
N PHE A 196 4.08 -15.50 -3.54
CA PHE A 196 2.76 -15.19 -3.01
C PHE A 196 2.41 -16.09 -1.80
N LEU A 197 2.66 -17.39 -1.90
CA LEU A 197 2.35 -18.32 -0.80
C LEU A 197 3.16 -18.00 0.46
N ALA A 198 4.43 -17.66 0.32
CA ALA A 198 5.28 -17.27 1.44
C ALA A 198 4.83 -15.96 2.09
N ASP A 199 4.54 -14.94 1.28
CA ASP A 199 4.10 -13.62 1.72
C ASP A 199 2.70 -13.68 2.33
N SER A 200 1.76 -14.44 1.72
CA SER A 200 0.42 -14.66 2.26
C SER A 200 0.46 -15.33 3.64
N ARG A 201 1.33 -16.32 3.84
CA ARG A 201 1.55 -16.90 5.17
C ARG A 201 2.08 -15.89 6.17
N ARG A 202 2.99 -15.01 5.76
CA ARG A 202 3.51 -13.94 6.63
C ARG A 202 2.41 -12.97 7.02
N VAL A 203 1.57 -12.56 6.06
CA VAL A 203 0.40 -11.69 6.33
C VAL A 203 -0.61 -12.38 7.25
N HIS A 204 -0.89 -13.68 7.07
CA HIS A 204 -1.71 -14.46 7.99
C HIS A 204 -1.21 -14.37 9.44
N ASN A 205 0.10 -14.56 9.66
CA ASN A 205 0.69 -14.47 10.99
C ASN A 205 0.54 -13.06 11.60
N LEU A 206 0.69 -12.01 10.78
CA LEU A 206 0.49 -10.62 11.23
C LEU A 206 -0.98 -10.38 11.61
N ILE A 207 -1.94 -10.75 10.75
CA ILE A 207 -3.39 -10.64 11.05
C ILE A 207 -3.72 -11.37 12.34
N THR A 208 -3.30 -12.63 12.48
CA THR A 208 -3.53 -13.43 13.69
C THR A 208 -2.98 -12.73 14.94
N GLY A 209 -1.78 -12.14 14.85
CA GLY A 209 -1.18 -11.40 15.96
C GLY A 209 -2.00 -10.17 16.39
N PHE A 210 -2.54 -9.40 15.43
CA PHE A 210 -3.37 -8.23 15.71
C PHE A 210 -4.78 -8.57 16.19
N LEU A 211 -5.30 -9.76 15.85
CA LEU A 211 -6.63 -10.21 16.25
C LEU A 211 -6.61 -11.09 17.51
N GLN A 212 -5.44 -11.54 17.96
CA GLN A 212 -5.31 -12.49 19.06
C GLN A 212 -6.01 -12.02 20.34
N GLY A 213 -6.96 -12.82 20.81
CA GLY A 213 -7.75 -12.56 22.01
C GLY A 213 -8.89 -11.57 21.81
N GLU A 214 -9.15 -11.11 20.60
CA GLU A 214 -10.27 -10.23 20.27
C GLU A 214 -11.42 -11.03 19.61
N GLN A 215 -12.64 -10.49 19.64
CA GLN A 215 -13.81 -11.16 19.05
C GLN A 215 -13.65 -11.43 17.54
N SER A 216 -12.95 -10.54 16.86
CA SER A 216 -12.65 -10.63 15.42
C SER A 216 -11.84 -11.85 15.01
N GLU A 217 -11.08 -12.47 15.93
CA GLU A 217 -10.35 -13.72 15.67
C GLU A 217 -11.28 -14.87 15.25
N SER A 218 -12.53 -14.85 15.74
CA SER A 218 -13.52 -15.89 15.43
C SER A 218 -13.83 -16.00 13.93
N TRP A 219 -13.72 -14.91 13.18
CA TRP A 219 -14.06 -14.86 11.75
C TRP A 219 -13.01 -15.53 10.85
N ILE A 220 -11.75 -15.57 11.29
CA ILE A 220 -10.68 -16.23 10.55
C ILE A 220 -10.38 -17.64 11.06
N ARG A 221 -10.90 -18.03 12.25
CA ARG A 221 -10.58 -19.30 12.90
C ARG A 221 -10.84 -20.52 12.01
N ASN A 222 -11.96 -20.53 11.27
CA ASN A 222 -12.33 -21.64 10.41
C ASN A 222 -11.40 -21.82 9.20
N ILE A 223 -10.75 -20.76 8.78
CA ILE A 223 -9.85 -20.73 7.62
C ILE A 223 -8.37 -20.68 8.02
N ALA A 224 -8.04 -20.53 9.29
CA ALA A 224 -6.67 -20.43 9.80
C ALA A 224 -5.78 -21.62 9.39
N ARG A 225 -6.36 -22.80 9.18
CA ARG A 225 -5.63 -23.99 8.69
C ARG A 225 -4.94 -23.78 7.34
N TYR A 226 -5.42 -22.84 6.52
CA TYR A 226 -4.84 -22.56 5.20
C TYR A 226 -3.61 -21.63 5.28
N GLN A 227 -3.45 -20.93 6.40
CA GLN A 227 -2.38 -19.93 6.60
C GLN A 227 -2.29 -18.92 5.45
N ASP A 228 -3.45 -18.44 5.01
CA ASP A 228 -3.61 -17.59 3.83
C ASP A 228 -4.13 -16.21 4.25
N GLY A 229 -3.22 -15.24 4.35
CA GLY A 229 -3.54 -13.88 4.79
C GLY A 229 -4.48 -13.14 3.83
N ARG A 230 -4.50 -13.50 2.54
CA ARG A 230 -5.46 -12.95 1.60
C ARG A 230 -6.89 -13.42 1.92
N ARG A 231 -7.06 -14.70 2.21
CA ARG A 231 -8.37 -15.22 2.64
C ARG A 231 -8.82 -14.61 3.95
N ASP A 232 -7.89 -14.39 4.87
CA ASP A 232 -8.22 -13.78 6.16
C ASP A 232 -8.75 -12.36 5.99
N ILE A 233 -8.05 -11.51 5.22
CA ILE A 233 -8.50 -10.13 5.01
C ILE A 233 -9.81 -10.06 4.24
N ILE A 234 -10.03 -10.93 3.25
CA ILE A 234 -11.29 -11.03 2.51
C ILE A 234 -12.43 -11.43 3.45
N ALA A 235 -12.21 -12.41 4.35
CA ALA A 235 -13.23 -12.83 5.32
C ALA A 235 -13.57 -11.71 6.30
N LEU A 236 -12.58 -10.97 6.79
CA LEU A 236 -12.76 -9.82 7.67
C LEU A 236 -13.48 -8.69 6.94
N HIS A 237 -13.04 -8.34 5.73
CA HIS A 237 -13.66 -7.31 4.91
C HIS A 237 -15.13 -7.65 4.60
N HIS A 238 -15.41 -8.88 4.17
CA HIS A 238 -16.79 -9.33 3.92
C HIS A 238 -17.67 -9.24 5.18
N HIS A 239 -17.09 -9.50 6.35
CA HIS A 239 -17.83 -9.39 7.61
C HIS A 239 -18.04 -7.94 8.04
N TYR A 240 -16.99 -7.10 7.99
CA TYR A 240 -17.02 -5.73 8.54
C TYR A 240 -17.43 -4.66 7.54
N ALA A 241 -17.21 -4.88 6.23
CA ALA A 241 -17.58 -3.97 5.14
C ALA A 241 -18.72 -4.53 4.25
N GLY A 242 -19.27 -5.71 4.54
CA GLY A 242 -20.39 -6.30 3.78
C GLY A 242 -21.70 -5.50 3.93
N GLU A 243 -22.70 -5.77 3.04
CA GLU A 243 -23.95 -5.00 2.93
C GLU A 243 -24.69 -4.76 4.26
N GLY A 244 -24.67 -5.74 5.18
CA GLY A 244 -25.31 -5.59 6.50
C GLY A 244 -24.66 -4.53 7.37
N ASN A 245 -23.34 -4.38 7.28
CA ASN A 245 -22.59 -3.34 8.00
C ASN A 245 -22.62 -2.01 7.27
N SER A 246 -22.63 -2.00 5.94
CA SER A 246 -22.88 -0.83 5.12
C SER A 246 -24.18 -0.14 5.52
N THR A 247 -25.30 -0.87 5.55
CA THR A 247 -26.61 -0.37 6.00
C THR A 247 -26.55 0.21 7.42
N ARG A 248 -25.83 -0.44 8.35
CA ARG A 248 -25.66 0.02 9.73
C ARG A 248 -24.84 1.31 9.77
N ARG A 249 -23.73 1.39 9.00
CA ARG A 249 -22.86 2.59 8.92
C ARG A 249 -23.62 3.77 8.35
N ILE A 250 -24.37 3.59 7.26
CA ILE A 250 -25.26 4.62 6.69
C ILE A 250 -26.29 5.07 7.72
N SER A 251 -26.91 4.13 8.45
CA SER A 251 -27.88 4.46 9.51
C SER A 251 -27.23 5.26 10.64
N ASP A 252 -25.99 4.93 11.07
CA ASP A 252 -25.25 5.70 12.07
C ASP A 252 -24.88 7.09 11.55
N ALA A 253 -24.47 7.21 10.27
CA ALA A 253 -24.23 8.52 9.63
C ALA A 253 -25.49 9.38 9.57
N LYS A 254 -26.64 8.81 9.17
CA LYS A 254 -27.94 9.49 9.17
C LYS A 254 -28.39 9.89 10.58
N ARG A 255 -28.08 9.08 11.61
CA ARG A 255 -28.32 9.43 13.01
C ARG A 255 -27.45 10.60 13.45
N ILE A 256 -26.15 10.62 13.11
CA ILE A 256 -25.29 11.79 13.34
C ILE A 256 -25.86 13.00 12.63
N GLN A 257 -26.21 12.85 11.38
CA GLN A 257 -26.85 13.93 10.58
C GLN A 257 -28.09 14.51 11.25
N SER A 258 -28.94 13.69 11.84
CA SER A 258 -30.18 14.18 12.46
C SER A 258 -29.98 14.82 13.84
N THR A 259 -28.99 14.35 14.61
CA THR A 259 -28.83 14.72 16.02
C THR A 259 -27.72 15.72 16.30
N LEU A 260 -26.73 15.82 15.41
CA LEU A 260 -25.56 16.68 15.61
C LEU A 260 -25.93 18.16 15.41
N HIS A 261 -25.74 18.97 16.45
CA HIS A 261 -25.92 20.42 16.39
C HIS A 261 -24.86 21.11 17.24
N TYR A 262 -24.30 22.19 16.72
CA TYR A 262 -23.43 23.07 17.49
C TYR A 262 -24.22 24.20 18.16
N LYS A 263 -24.34 24.13 19.47
CA LYS A 263 -25.09 25.12 20.27
C LYS A 263 -24.19 25.99 21.15
N SER A 264 -23.11 25.44 21.68
CA SER A 264 -22.11 26.15 22.48
C SER A 264 -20.83 25.36 22.59
N GLU A 265 -19.72 26.04 22.81
CA GLU A 265 -18.40 25.44 22.99
C GLU A 265 -18.35 24.54 24.26
N ARG A 266 -19.17 24.88 25.26
CA ARG A 266 -19.29 24.14 26.50
C ARG A 266 -20.00 22.79 26.37
N ALA A 267 -21.02 22.73 25.47
CA ALA A 267 -21.79 21.52 25.21
C ALA A 267 -21.04 20.57 24.28
N LEU A 268 -20.44 21.12 23.23
CA LEU A 268 -19.67 20.38 22.24
C LEU A 268 -18.61 21.33 21.64
N PRO A 269 -17.30 21.08 21.86
CA PRO A 269 -16.26 21.87 21.25
C PRO A 269 -16.40 21.91 19.72
N PHE A 270 -16.21 23.10 19.11
CA PHE A 270 -16.44 23.27 17.68
C PHE A 270 -15.58 22.33 16.81
N ASN A 271 -14.34 22.10 17.21
CA ASN A 271 -13.47 21.13 16.52
C ASN A 271 -14.07 19.71 16.53
N LYS A 272 -14.58 19.25 17.68
CA LYS A 272 -15.25 17.94 17.78
C LYS A 272 -16.54 17.86 16.97
N PHE A 273 -17.23 18.98 16.86
CA PHE A 273 -18.40 19.08 15.98
C PHE A 273 -18.00 18.94 14.51
N LEU A 274 -16.92 19.63 14.07
CA LEU A 274 -16.38 19.49 12.69
C LEU A 274 -15.88 18.08 12.43
N ASP A 275 -15.14 17.48 13.36
CA ASP A 275 -14.67 16.09 13.23
C ASP A 275 -15.84 15.10 13.05
N SER A 276 -16.93 15.32 13.79
CA SER A 276 -18.13 14.47 13.68
C SER A 276 -18.84 14.64 12.33
N LEU A 277 -18.89 15.87 11.79
CA LEU A 277 -19.42 16.12 10.45
C LEU A 277 -18.54 15.49 9.39
N GLN A 278 -17.23 15.64 9.49
CA GLN A 278 -16.30 15.10 8.53
C GLN A 278 -16.33 13.56 8.52
N ARG A 279 -16.40 12.94 9.70
CA ARG A 279 -16.59 11.50 9.81
C ARG A 279 -17.90 11.04 9.14
N MET A 280 -18.97 11.75 9.33
CA MET A 280 -20.26 11.47 8.66
C MET A 280 -20.13 11.54 7.15
N PHE A 281 -19.47 12.58 6.60
CA PHE A 281 -19.24 12.72 5.16
C PHE A 281 -18.38 11.59 4.61
N THR A 282 -17.32 11.23 5.33
CA THR A 282 -16.45 10.10 4.95
C THR A 282 -17.24 8.78 4.88
N ILE A 283 -18.14 8.51 5.84
CA ILE A 283 -18.99 7.31 5.79
C ILE A 283 -19.87 7.33 4.52
N PHE A 284 -20.49 8.45 4.18
CA PHE A 284 -21.29 8.55 2.96
C PHE A 284 -20.45 8.36 1.68
N GLU A 285 -19.20 8.86 1.67
CA GLU A 285 -18.27 8.68 0.54
C GLU A 285 -17.85 7.19 0.40
N GLU A 286 -17.49 6.55 1.49
CA GLU A 286 -17.10 5.13 1.51
C GLU A 286 -18.25 4.19 1.11
N GLU A 287 -19.49 4.56 1.41
CA GLU A 287 -20.69 3.80 1.09
C GLU A 287 -21.34 4.20 -0.26
N ASN A 288 -20.61 4.90 -1.11
CA ASN A 288 -21.08 5.35 -2.44
C ASN A 288 -22.31 6.26 -2.43
N GLU A 289 -22.56 6.97 -1.34
CA GLU A 289 -23.59 8.02 -1.22
C GLU A 289 -22.95 9.42 -1.01
N PRO A 290 -21.93 9.86 -1.80
CA PRO A 290 -21.18 11.08 -1.50
C PRO A 290 -22.05 12.34 -1.56
N LEU A 291 -21.88 13.21 -0.58
CA LEU A 291 -22.52 14.54 -0.61
C LEU A 291 -21.69 15.50 -1.48
N SER A 292 -22.38 16.30 -2.29
CA SER A 292 -21.70 17.38 -3.03
C SER A 292 -21.13 18.42 -2.05
N GLU A 293 -20.10 19.18 -2.46
CA GLU A 293 -19.52 20.25 -1.64
C GLU A 293 -20.57 21.25 -1.18
N ARG A 294 -21.50 21.61 -2.04
CA ARG A 294 -22.64 22.48 -1.69
C ARG A 294 -23.49 21.88 -0.57
N ALA A 295 -23.80 20.59 -0.66
CA ALA A 295 -24.59 19.90 0.37
C ALA A 295 -23.81 19.79 1.70
N LYS A 296 -22.49 19.57 1.68
CA LYS A 296 -21.65 19.57 2.88
C LYS A 296 -21.65 20.92 3.60
N VAL A 297 -21.55 22.01 2.82
CA VAL A 297 -21.61 23.38 3.37
C VAL A 297 -23.01 23.68 3.93
N ASP A 298 -24.07 23.34 3.21
CA ASP A 298 -25.45 23.59 3.66
C ASP A 298 -25.75 22.83 4.96
N GLU A 299 -25.28 21.58 5.05
CA GLU A 299 -25.37 20.77 6.27
C GLU A 299 -24.64 21.45 7.44
N LEU A 300 -23.38 21.89 7.25
CA LEU A 300 -22.61 22.62 8.25
C LEU A 300 -23.38 23.85 8.76
N LEU A 301 -23.86 24.70 7.85
CA LEU A 301 -24.55 25.95 8.18
C LEU A 301 -25.91 25.71 8.88
N THR A 302 -26.57 24.61 8.56
CA THR A 302 -27.86 24.24 9.19
C THR A 302 -27.66 23.72 10.60
N LYS A 303 -26.55 23.04 10.87
CA LYS A 303 -26.23 22.47 12.17
C LYS A 303 -25.65 23.48 13.19
N VAL A 304 -25.15 24.62 12.72
CA VAL A 304 -24.66 25.69 13.59
C VAL A 304 -25.84 26.52 14.13
N GLN A 305 -26.18 26.28 15.40
CA GLN A 305 -27.32 26.93 16.10
C GLN A 305 -26.86 27.95 17.17
N HIS A 306 -25.57 28.24 17.24
CA HIS A 306 -25.03 29.23 18.18
C HIS A 306 -25.40 30.65 17.76
N THR A 307 -26.10 31.40 18.63
CA THR A 307 -26.66 32.73 18.29
C THR A 307 -25.59 33.74 17.90
N ALA A 308 -24.42 33.74 18.57
CA ALA A 308 -23.33 34.65 18.22
C ALA A 308 -22.73 34.41 16.84
N LEU A 309 -22.99 33.25 16.22
CA LEU A 309 -22.51 32.91 14.88
C LEU A 309 -23.53 33.22 13.77
N ALA A 310 -24.71 33.72 14.13
CA ALA A 310 -25.79 33.96 13.17
C ALA A 310 -25.36 34.87 11.98
N ALA A 311 -24.59 35.92 12.24
CA ALA A 311 -24.07 36.81 11.22
C ALA A 311 -23.06 36.09 10.28
N ALA A 312 -22.15 35.31 10.80
CA ALA A 312 -21.18 34.52 10.00
C ALA A 312 -21.91 33.47 9.14
N VAL A 313 -22.89 32.76 9.71
CA VAL A 313 -23.73 31.78 9.01
C VAL A 313 -24.50 32.46 7.86
N ALA A 314 -25.10 33.64 8.10
CA ALA A 314 -25.82 34.39 7.06
C ALA A 314 -24.88 34.83 5.92
N GLN A 315 -23.68 35.30 6.26
CA GLN A 315 -22.67 35.67 5.27
C GLN A 315 -22.26 34.48 4.40
N LEU A 316 -21.97 33.34 5.01
CA LEU A 316 -21.57 32.12 4.30
C LEU A 316 -22.71 31.56 3.43
N ARG A 317 -23.99 31.66 3.86
CA ARG A 317 -25.16 31.32 3.02
C ARG A 317 -25.26 32.21 1.81
N PHE A 318 -25.02 33.52 1.97
CA PHE A 318 -24.98 34.42 0.82
C PHE A 318 -23.87 34.02 -0.17
N GLN A 319 -22.65 33.81 0.33
CA GLN A 319 -21.52 33.39 -0.50
C GLN A 319 -21.78 32.06 -1.21
N LEU A 320 -22.36 31.07 -0.50
CA LEU A 320 -22.72 29.77 -1.09
C LEU A 320 -23.66 29.90 -2.29
N ASN A 321 -24.54 30.88 -2.27
CA ASN A 321 -25.53 31.12 -3.34
C ASN A 321 -24.98 31.98 -4.49
N THR A 322 -23.95 32.79 -4.27
CA THR A 322 -23.41 33.73 -5.25
C THR A 322 -22.12 33.28 -5.91
N GLU A 323 -21.16 32.79 -5.13
CA GLU A 323 -19.78 32.53 -5.58
C GLU A 323 -19.39 31.07 -5.49
N GLY A 324 -20.13 30.30 -4.69
CA GLY A 324 -19.74 28.97 -4.27
C GLY A 324 -18.67 28.99 -3.17
N VAL A 325 -18.85 28.14 -2.16
CA VAL A 325 -17.91 28.00 -1.02
C VAL A 325 -17.67 26.52 -0.77
N THR A 326 -16.42 26.13 -0.54
CA THR A 326 -16.08 24.77 -0.14
C THR A 326 -16.29 24.57 1.36
N PHE A 327 -16.50 23.33 1.78
CA PHE A 327 -16.64 22.97 3.20
C PHE A 327 -15.46 23.47 4.04
N THR A 328 -14.24 23.29 3.54
CA THR A 328 -13.02 23.72 4.26
C THR A 328 -13.01 25.25 4.49
N VAL A 329 -13.38 26.04 3.50
CA VAL A 329 -13.43 27.50 3.62
C VAL A 329 -14.50 27.92 4.62
N ALA A 330 -15.69 27.32 4.55
CA ALA A 330 -16.79 27.60 5.47
C ALA A 330 -16.45 27.20 6.92
N ALA A 331 -15.84 26.02 7.10
CA ALA A 331 -15.40 25.54 8.41
C ALA A 331 -14.34 26.45 9.05
N ASN A 332 -13.35 26.88 8.26
CA ASN A 332 -12.30 27.79 8.74
C ASN A 332 -12.86 29.17 9.11
N HIS A 333 -13.78 29.70 8.33
CA HIS A 333 -14.46 30.97 8.62
C HIS A 333 -15.24 30.90 9.93
N LEU A 334 -16.03 29.83 10.12
CA LEU A 334 -16.78 29.61 11.37
C LEU A 334 -15.85 29.37 12.57
N ASN A 335 -14.78 28.62 12.38
CA ASN A 335 -13.81 28.39 13.47
C ASN A 335 -13.16 29.71 13.94
N SER A 336 -12.84 30.60 13.01
CA SER A 336 -12.35 31.94 13.32
C SER A 336 -13.42 32.76 14.07
N ALA A 337 -14.68 32.70 13.65
CA ALA A 337 -15.77 33.38 14.33
C ALA A 337 -16.04 32.80 15.73
N VAL A 338 -15.98 31.48 15.91
CA VAL A 338 -16.10 30.80 17.21
C VAL A 338 -15.04 31.30 18.19
N SER A 339 -13.79 31.40 17.75
CA SER A 339 -12.66 31.84 18.59
C SER A 339 -12.85 33.24 19.18
N GLN A 340 -13.68 34.07 18.58
CA GLN A 340 -14.01 35.44 19.01
C GLN A 340 -15.20 35.46 19.95
N THR A 341 -15.94 34.37 20.12
CA THR A 341 -17.10 34.33 21.03
C THR A 341 -16.68 34.33 22.50
N GLN A 342 -17.51 34.92 23.34
CA GLN A 342 -17.29 34.92 24.77
C GLN A 342 -17.36 33.51 25.38
N ASP A 343 -18.22 32.67 24.82
CA ASP A 343 -18.35 31.25 25.21
C ASP A 343 -17.06 30.49 25.05
N TYR A 344 -16.37 30.64 23.91
CA TYR A 344 -15.06 30.04 23.65
C TYR A 344 -13.99 30.53 24.65
N GLN A 345 -13.95 31.81 24.90
CA GLN A 345 -12.99 32.42 25.84
C GLN A 345 -13.14 31.88 27.25
N VAL A 346 -14.39 31.70 27.70
CA VAL A 346 -14.69 31.12 29.02
C VAL A 346 -14.34 29.64 29.08
N ALA A 347 -14.71 28.86 28.06
CA ALA A 347 -14.40 27.43 27.99
C ALA A 347 -12.89 27.18 28.03
N ARG A 348 -12.09 27.98 27.31
CA ARG A 348 -10.63 27.89 27.28
C ARG A 348 -10.00 28.21 28.64
N LYS A 349 -10.52 29.23 29.39
CA LYS A 349 -10.06 29.55 30.73
C LYS A 349 -10.28 28.39 31.72
N ILE A 350 -11.46 27.76 31.67
CA ILE A 350 -11.79 26.61 32.53
C ILE A 350 -10.86 25.43 32.24
N ALA A 351 -10.61 25.14 30.97
CA ALA A 351 -9.72 24.06 30.55
C ALA A 351 -8.28 24.27 31.05
N SER A 352 -7.75 25.51 30.96
CA SER A 352 -6.41 25.84 31.45
C SER A 352 -6.27 25.74 32.98
N THR A 353 -7.31 26.13 33.74
CA THR A 353 -7.33 25.99 35.18
C THR A 353 -7.29 24.52 35.62
N ASN A 354 -8.11 23.67 35.00
CA ASN A 354 -8.14 22.23 35.28
C ASN A 354 -6.83 21.49 34.91
N MET A 355 -6.09 21.96 33.89
CA MET A 355 -4.77 21.43 33.57
C MET A 355 -3.73 21.77 34.66
N ASN A 356 -3.73 23.00 35.13
CA ASN A 356 -2.80 23.45 36.20
C ASN A 356 -3.05 22.73 37.52
N GLU A 357 -4.32 22.48 37.89
CA GLU A 357 -4.67 21.71 39.07
C GLU A 357 -4.22 20.24 39.01
N ARG A 358 -4.28 19.62 37.85
CA ARG A 358 -3.79 18.23 37.65
C ARG A 358 -2.27 18.13 37.71
N GLN A 359 -1.53 19.15 37.26
CA GLN A 359 -0.07 19.18 37.35
C GLN A 359 0.41 19.50 38.77
N GLY A 360 -0.33 20.27 39.56
CA GLY A 360 -0.02 20.58 40.96
C GLY A 360 -0.31 19.43 41.93
N ALA A 361 -1.09 18.40 41.52
CA ALA A 361 -1.41 17.24 42.37
C ALA A 361 -0.42 16.08 42.27
N HIS A 362 0.59 16.20 41.41
CA HIS A 362 1.65 15.20 41.16
C HIS A 362 3.05 15.73 41.48
N GLY A 363 3.18 16.86 42.18
CA GLY A 363 4.43 17.43 42.71
C GLY A 363 4.67 17.11 44.20
#